data_0174ba694133eb6ed54e3fa42cb34086
#
_entry.id   0174ba694133eb6ed54e3fa42cb34086
#
_cell.length_a   1.000
_cell.length_b   1.000
_cell.length_c   1.000
_cell.angle_alpha   90.00
_cell.angle_beta   90.00
_cell.angle_gamma   90.00
#
_symmetry.space_group_name_H-M   'P 1'
#
loop_
_entity.id
_entity.type
_entity.pdbx_description
1 polymer ?
#
loop_
_entity_poly.entity_id
_entity_poly.type
_entity_poly.pdbx_seq_one_letter_code
_entity_poly.pdbx_strand_id
1 'polypeptide(L)'
;MDISGRHEEAGEYLMVAAAVHATVGTARLQSVVGMGFATSRNEPTLERTTAVVAEATDELPNPPDGPIVAERGEFYEEPEWEVEQFLGHDFKYVESIAERETVQAAHHAAYAARKLLL
;
A
#
# COMPACT_ATOMS: atom_id res chain seq x y z
N MET A 1 -1.34 -3.08 1.64
CA MET A 1 -0.96 -1.71 1.38
C MET A 1 -2.04 -0.96 0.60
N ASP A 2 -2.06 0.33 0.71
CA ASP A 2 -2.95 1.20 -0.06
C ASP A 2 -2.32 2.58 -0.24
N ILE A 3 -2.72 3.31 -1.28
CA ILE A 3 -2.27 4.67 -1.53
C ILE A 3 -3.48 5.59 -1.58
N SER A 4 -3.42 6.71 -0.88
CA SER A 4 -4.39 7.79 -0.94
C SER A 4 -3.80 8.99 -1.68
N GLY A 5 -4.60 9.68 -2.50
CA GLY A 5 -4.19 10.94 -3.13
C GLY A 5 -3.55 10.80 -4.50
N ARG A 6 -4.06 9.93 -5.35
CA ARG A 6 -3.57 9.75 -6.72
C ARG A 6 -4.05 10.83 -7.70
N HIS A 7 -4.91 11.74 -7.23
CA HIS A 7 -5.47 12.78 -8.09
C HIS A 7 -4.83 14.12 -7.80
N GLU A 8 -4.66 14.91 -8.85
CA GLU A 8 -4.19 16.28 -8.72
C GLU A 8 -5.23 17.14 -8.02
N GLU A 9 -4.79 17.91 -7.03
CA GLU A 9 -5.62 18.89 -6.35
C GLU A 9 -4.91 20.23 -6.33
N ALA A 10 -5.57 21.28 -6.84
CA ALA A 10 -5.00 22.63 -6.92
C ALA A 10 -3.64 22.67 -7.63
N GLY A 11 -3.46 21.88 -8.66
CA GLY A 11 -2.21 21.81 -9.42
C GLY A 11 -1.10 20.99 -8.77
N GLU A 12 -1.39 20.32 -7.66
CA GLU A 12 -0.39 19.57 -6.89
C GLU A 12 -0.82 18.12 -6.65
N TYR A 13 0.19 17.25 -6.44
CA TYR A 13 -0.02 15.88 -6.02
C TYR A 13 0.48 15.68 -4.60
N LEU A 14 -0.24 14.90 -3.83
CA LEU A 14 0.23 14.39 -2.54
C LEU A 14 -0.28 12.97 -2.37
N MET A 15 0.57 11.99 -2.62
CA MET A 15 0.28 10.58 -2.34
C MET A 15 0.77 10.22 -0.96
N VAL A 16 -0.04 9.46 -0.24
CA VAL A 16 0.36 8.84 1.03
C VAL A 16 0.15 7.34 0.88
N ALA A 17 1.21 6.57 1.01
CA ALA A 17 1.15 5.11 1.04
C ALA A 17 1.15 4.64 2.48
N ALA A 18 0.33 3.65 2.77
CA ALA A 18 0.34 2.94 4.05
C ALA A 18 0.62 1.46 3.80
N ALA A 19 1.60 0.93 4.51
CA ALA A 19 1.86 -0.50 4.59
C ALA A 19 1.41 -0.98 5.97
N VAL A 20 0.60 -2.03 5.99
CA VAL A 20 0.08 -2.62 7.23
C VAL A 20 0.64 -4.02 7.35
N HIS A 21 1.39 -4.26 8.41
CA HIS A 21 1.83 -5.61 8.78
C HIS A 21 0.73 -6.23 9.64
N ALA A 22 0.07 -7.23 9.10
CA ALA A 22 -1.06 -7.86 9.74
C ALA A 22 -0.84 -9.35 9.93
N THR A 23 -1.42 -9.89 11.02
CA THR A 23 -1.59 -11.32 11.20
C THR A 23 -2.97 -11.69 10.70
N VAL A 24 -3.05 -12.63 9.77
CA VAL A 24 -4.32 -13.04 9.18
C VAL A 24 -4.63 -14.49 9.55
N GLY A 25 -5.92 -14.75 9.77
CA GLY A 25 -6.43 -16.10 9.94
C GLY A 25 -6.95 -16.64 8.61
N THR A 26 -7.68 -17.76 8.66
CA THR A 26 -8.21 -18.43 7.47
C THR A 26 -9.20 -17.54 6.69
N ALA A 27 -9.98 -16.72 7.39
CA ALA A 27 -11.05 -15.93 6.79
C ALA A 27 -11.07 -14.46 7.24
N ARG A 28 -10.19 -14.04 8.14
CA ARG A 28 -10.26 -12.70 8.73
C ARG A 28 -8.89 -12.16 9.11
N LEU A 29 -8.77 -10.84 9.07
CA LEU A 29 -7.70 -10.10 9.73
C LEU A 29 -7.81 -10.35 11.25
N GLN A 30 -6.71 -10.79 11.88
CA GLN A 30 -6.68 -11.05 13.33
C GLN A 30 -6.12 -9.87 14.11
N SER A 31 -5.00 -9.32 13.68
CA SER A 31 -4.39 -8.17 14.35
C SER A 31 -3.52 -7.38 13.41
N VAL A 32 -3.33 -6.11 13.73
CA VAL A 32 -2.35 -5.24 13.07
C VAL A 32 -1.13 -5.17 13.99
N VAL A 33 0.01 -5.60 13.46
CA VAL A 33 1.28 -5.66 14.20
C VAL A 33 2.07 -4.36 14.07
N GLY A 34 1.95 -3.70 12.93
CA GLY A 34 2.64 -2.44 12.68
C GLY A 34 2.15 -1.76 11.42
N MET A 35 2.49 -0.49 11.29
CA MET A 35 2.18 0.32 10.11
C MET A 35 3.41 1.13 9.71
N GLY A 36 3.59 1.31 8.41
CA GLY A 36 4.58 2.18 7.85
C GLY A 36 3.94 3.13 6.85
N PHE A 37 4.46 4.34 6.75
CA PHE A 37 3.93 5.38 5.86
C PHE A 37 5.05 6.02 5.06
N ALA A 38 4.72 6.44 3.85
CA ALA A 38 5.59 7.25 3.03
C ALA A 38 4.75 8.19 2.17
N THR A 39 5.35 9.28 1.75
CA THR A 39 4.66 10.31 0.96
C THR A 39 5.42 10.60 -0.33
N SER A 40 4.69 11.06 -1.34
CA SER A 40 5.26 11.52 -2.59
C SER A 40 4.44 12.68 -3.15
N ARG A 41 5.11 13.69 -3.66
CA ARG A 41 4.47 14.82 -4.34
C ARG A 41 4.62 14.74 -5.86
N ASN A 42 5.06 13.61 -6.36
CA ASN A 42 5.22 13.37 -7.79
C ASN A 42 3.92 12.89 -8.42
N GLU A 43 3.79 13.11 -9.72
CA GLU A 43 2.68 12.58 -10.50
C GLU A 43 2.67 11.04 -10.41
N PRO A 44 1.50 10.40 -10.17
CA PRO A 44 1.42 8.95 -10.08
C PRO A 44 1.75 8.26 -11.40
N THR A 45 2.72 7.36 -11.33
CA THR A 45 3.08 6.43 -12.40
C THR A 45 3.32 5.08 -11.75
N LEU A 46 3.46 4.01 -12.51
CA LEU A 46 3.77 2.70 -11.93
C LEU A 46 5.07 2.79 -11.12
N GLU A 47 6.10 3.41 -11.68
CA GLU A 47 7.39 3.59 -11.00
C GLU A 47 7.25 4.36 -9.68
N ARG A 48 6.53 5.47 -9.71
CA ARG A 48 6.38 6.35 -8.54
C ARG A 48 5.49 5.75 -7.45
N THR A 49 4.40 5.10 -7.85
CA THR A 49 3.50 4.45 -6.89
C THR A 49 4.16 3.24 -6.23
N THR A 50 4.90 2.44 -6.98
CA THR A 50 5.65 1.32 -6.40
C THR A 50 6.77 1.80 -5.50
N ALA A 51 7.45 2.90 -5.86
CA ALA A 51 8.52 3.47 -5.02
C ALA A 51 8.00 3.94 -3.66
N VAL A 52 6.87 4.66 -3.62
CA VAL A 52 6.31 5.14 -2.35
C VAL A 52 5.82 4.00 -1.48
N VAL A 53 5.30 2.92 -2.08
CA VAL A 53 4.89 1.72 -1.35
C VAL A 53 6.11 0.99 -0.77
N ALA A 54 7.18 0.88 -1.54
CA ALA A 54 8.42 0.27 -1.05
C ALA A 54 8.98 1.05 0.15
N GLU A 55 8.96 2.38 0.09
CA GLU A 55 9.37 3.23 1.22
C GLU A 55 8.49 2.99 2.45
N ALA A 56 7.18 2.95 2.28
CA ALA A 56 6.25 2.67 3.39
C ALA A 56 6.52 1.29 4.01
N THR A 57 6.80 0.29 3.18
CA THR A 57 7.11 -1.06 3.64
C THR A 57 8.42 -1.08 4.44
N ASP A 58 9.42 -0.33 4.01
CA ASP A 58 10.71 -0.24 4.70
C ASP A 58 10.60 0.45 6.07
N GLU A 59 9.55 1.22 6.30
CA GLU A 59 9.28 1.85 7.60
C GLU A 59 8.64 0.89 8.62
N LEU A 60 8.26 -0.32 8.22
CA LEU A 60 7.72 -1.31 9.15
C LEU A 60 8.79 -1.75 10.15
N PRO A 61 8.47 -1.74 11.48
CA PRO A 61 9.45 -2.11 12.52
C PRO A 61 10.00 -3.53 12.36
N ASN A 62 9.14 -4.46 11.93
CA ASN A 62 9.51 -5.86 11.70
C ASN A 62 8.90 -6.27 10.37
N PRO A 63 9.64 -6.15 9.26
CA PRO A 63 9.10 -6.51 7.95
C PRO A 63 8.58 -7.95 7.93
N PRO A 64 7.36 -8.19 7.44
CA PRO A 64 6.83 -9.55 7.36
C PRO A 64 7.53 -10.35 6.26
N ASP A 65 7.50 -11.68 6.40
CA ASP A 65 8.03 -12.56 5.38
C ASP A 65 7.09 -12.75 4.19
N GLY A 66 5.82 -12.39 4.36
CA GLY A 66 4.79 -12.54 3.32
C GLY A 66 4.85 -11.48 2.24
N PRO A 67 4.06 -11.66 1.17
CA PRO A 67 4.03 -10.71 0.07
C PRO A 67 3.33 -9.42 0.44
N ILE A 68 3.62 -8.37 -0.33
CA ILE A 68 2.82 -7.15 -0.32
C ILE A 68 1.53 -7.46 -1.06
N VAL A 69 0.40 -7.06 -0.49
CA VAL A 69 -0.92 -7.32 -1.06
C VAL A 69 -1.63 -6.01 -1.36
N ALA A 70 -2.23 -5.91 -2.53
CA ALA A 70 -2.98 -4.72 -2.97
C ALA A 70 -4.24 -5.08 -3.72
N GLU A 71 -5.17 -4.13 -3.84
CA GLU A 71 -6.32 -4.25 -4.73
C GLU A 71 -5.87 -4.26 -6.20
N ARG A 72 -6.67 -4.88 -7.07
CA ARG A 72 -6.31 -5.04 -8.49
C ARG A 72 -6.09 -3.73 -9.23
N GLY A 73 -6.80 -2.69 -8.88
CA GLY A 73 -6.66 -1.38 -9.53
C GLY A 73 -5.48 -0.55 -9.04
N GLU A 74 -4.80 -0.97 -7.98
CA GLU A 74 -3.78 -0.17 -7.32
C GLU A 74 -2.57 0.13 -8.23
N PHE A 75 -2.16 -0.84 -9.02
CA PHE A 75 -1.02 -0.70 -9.93
C PHE A 75 -1.45 -0.87 -11.39
N TYR A 76 -2.55 -0.20 -11.75
CA TYR A 76 -3.02 -0.10 -13.15
C TYR A 76 -3.27 -1.47 -13.80
N GLU A 77 -3.66 -2.46 -13.00
CA GLU A 77 -3.91 -3.85 -13.43
C GLU A 77 -2.67 -4.51 -14.09
N GLU A 78 -1.49 -4.00 -13.83
CA GLU A 78 -0.26 -4.59 -14.34
C GLU A 78 -0.04 -5.99 -13.74
N PRO A 79 0.61 -6.92 -14.48
CA PRO A 79 0.89 -8.26 -13.99
C PRO A 79 1.70 -8.24 -12.69
N GLU A 80 1.45 -9.20 -11.81
CA GLU A 80 2.14 -9.28 -10.52
C GLU A 80 3.66 -9.30 -10.67
N TRP A 81 4.19 -10.01 -11.67
CA TRP A 81 5.64 -10.09 -11.90
C TRP A 81 6.26 -8.73 -12.23
N GLU A 82 5.53 -7.89 -12.95
CA GLU A 82 6.01 -6.55 -13.31
C GLU A 82 6.01 -5.63 -12.08
N VAL A 83 4.96 -5.70 -11.27
CA VAL A 83 4.88 -4.94 -10.02
C VAL A 83 6.01 -5.37 -9.07
N GLU A 84 6.31 -6.65 -8.99
CA GLU A 84 7.41 -7.17 -8.17
C GLU A 84 8.76 -6.58 -8.58
N GLN A 85 9.00 -6.43 -9.87
CA GLN A 85 10.25 -5.84 -10.36
C GLN A 85 10.44 -4.41 -9.85
N PHE A 86 9.37 -3.61 -9.88
CA PHE A 86 9.42 -2.24 -9.40
C PHE A 86 9.45 -2.12 -7.88
N LEU A 87 8.72 -2.99 -7.17
CA LEU A 87 8.67 -2.97 -5.71
C LEU A 87 9.95 -3.50 -5.06
N GLY A 88 10.60 -4.48 -5.68
CA GLY A 88 11.70 -5.21 -5.07
C GLY A 88 11.26 -6.15 -3.95
N HIS A 89 9.99 -6.56 -3.92
CA HIS A 89 9.38 -7.46 -2.94
C HIS A 89 8.40 -8.38 -3.62
N ASP A 90 8.12 -9.54 -3.03
CA ASP A 90 7.05 -10.40 -3.48
C ASP A 90 5.72 -9.66 -3.40
N PHE A 91 4.88 -9.86 -4.39
CA PHE A 91 3.63 -9.12 -4.52
C PHE A 91 2.49 -10.01 -5.02
N LYS A 92 1.28 -9.73 -4.54
CA LYS A 92 0.07 -10.34 -5.08
C LYS A 92 -1.12 -9.38 -4.98
N TYR A 93 -2.09 -9.57 -5.87
CA TYR A 93 -3.38 -8.90 -5.72
C TYR A 93 -4.28 -9.67 -4.75
N VAL A 94 -5.24 -8.98 -4.16
CA VAL A 94 -6.20 -9.54 -3.21
C VAL A 94 -6.93 -10.75 -3.79
N GLU A 95 -6.95 -11.87 -3.05
CA GLU A 95 -7.67 -13.08 -3.41
C GLU A 95 -8.56 -13.61 -2.30
N SER A 96 -8.40 -13.14 -1.06
CA SER A 96 -9.13 -13.63 0.10
C SER A 96 -9.79 -12.52 0.89
N ILE A 97 -10.75 -12.88 1.74
CA ILE A 97 -11.42 -11.93 2.63
C ILE A 97 -10.42 -11.34 3.64
N ALA A 98 -9.53 -12.17 4.20
CA ALA A 98 -8.53 -11.71 5.15
C ALA A 98 -7.57 -10.70 4.52
N GLU A 99 -7.14 -10.94 3.28
CA GLU A 99 -6.32 -9.99 2.54
C GLU A 99 -7.05 -8.69 2.26
N ARG A 100 -8.32 -8.76 1.89
CA ARG A 100 -9.15 -7.58 1.65
C ARG A 100 -9.31 -6.74 2.91
N GLU A 101 -9.55 -7.36 4.05
CA GLU A 101 -9.64 -6.64 5.33
C GLU A 101 -8.32 -5.94 5.67
N THR A 102 -7.20 -6.59 5.39
CA THR A 102 -5.87 -6.00 5.61
C THR A 102 -5.65 -4.78 4.71
N VAL A 103 -6.02 -4.88 3.43
CA VAL A 103 -5.93 -3.76 2.49
C VAL A 103 -6.86 -2.64 2.90
N GLN A 104 -8.05 -2.93 3.40
CA GLN A 104 -8.97 -1.91 3.90
C GLN A 104 -8.41 -1.17 5.12
N ALA A 105 -7.73 -1.86 6.02
CA ALA A 105 -7.04 -1.20 7.13
C ALA A 105 -5.98 -0.22 6.62
N ALA A 106 -5.21 -0.63 5.62
CA ALA A 106 -4.23 0.24 4.97
C ALA A 106 -4.91 1.43 4.27
N HIS A 107 -6.06 1.21 3.64
CA HIS A 107 -6.83 2.26 2.99
C HIS A 107 -7.25 3.34 3.98
N HIS A 108 -7.83 2.96 5.10
CA HIS A 108 -8.24 3.92 6.14
C HIS A 108 -7.03 4.65 6.74
N ALA A 109 -5.93 3.93 6.97
CA ALA A 109 -4.70 4.53 7.50
C ALA A 109 -4.10 5.56 6.53
N ALA A 110 -4.01 5.23 5.24
CA ALA A 110 -3.49 6.14 4.22
C ALA A 110 -4.38 7.39 4.08
N TYR A 111 -5.69 7.19 4.05
CA TYR A 111 -6.65 8.29 3.97
C TYR A 111 -6.54 9.23 5.17
N ALA A 112 -6.53 8.68 6.38
CA ALA A 112 -6.42 9.47 7.61
C ALA A 112 -5.09 10.24 7.67
N ALA A 113 -3.98 9.59 7.33
CA ALA A 113 -2.67 10.24 7.31
C ALA A 113 -2.62 11.39 6.31
N ARG A 114 -3.19 11.19 5.12
CA ARG A 114 -3.24 12.25 4.11
C ARG A 114 -4.05 13.45 4.59
N LYS A 115 -5.17 13.23 5.25
CA LYS A 115 -6.00 14.31 5.83
C LYS A 115 -5.23 15.16 6.82
N LEU A 116 -4.35 14.55 7.61
CA LEU A 116 -3.52 15.25 8.58
C LEU A 116 -2.43 16.11 7.91
N LEU A 117 -2.04 15.77 6.70
CA LEU A 117 -0.98 16.48 5.96
C LEU A 117 -1.52 17.59 5.04
N LEU A 118 -2.81 17.65 4.84
CA LEU A 118 -3.44 18.67 3.98
C LEU A 118 -3.66 20.00 4.69
#